data_c786bd89d02d76e1c98caa1d5015c6a7
#
_entry.id   c786bd89d02d76e1c98caa1d5015c6a7
#
_cell.length_a   1.000
_cell.length_b   1.000
_cell.length_c   1.000
_cell.angle_alpha   90.00
_cell.angle_beta   90.00
_cell.angle_gamma   90.00
#
_symmetry.space_group_name_H-M   'P 1'
#
loop_
_entity.id
_entity.type
_entity.pdbx_description
1 polymer ?
#
loop_
_entity_poly.entity_id
_entity_poly.type
_entity_poly.pdbx_seq_one_letter_code
_entity_poly.pdbx_strand_id
1 'polypeptide(L)'
;MKLLNPRGFGLLCASGALATGLVLAGCANTVEGTPTANQVQVSSYKADAATSAAAASSSKQAAAKAKATSDNCGPFRKTTGAQVDRYNEFVDAHDAGDVSVADKNAKRDAAAQALEDAAKTVEAQVTASGPDLAPEVAQKFTDYASAARDLAASVRKLTTNSSVEPLNDASHKVNDTLTAVRNACPA
;
A
#
# COMPACT_ATOMS: atom_id res chain seq x y z
N MET A 1 -10.56 -35.03 14.88
CA MET A 1 -9.19 -34.70 14.40
C MET A 1 -8.68 -33.52 15.20
N LYS A 2 -7.59 -33.70 15.96
CA LYS A 2 -7.07 -32.70 16.90
C LYS A 2 -6.20 -31.68 16.13
N LEU A 3 -6.53 -30.40 16.30
CA LEU A 3 -5.71 -29.28 15.82
C LEU A 3 -4.50 -29.12 16.72
N LEU A 4 -3.32 -29.15 16.12
CA LEU A 4 -2.04 -28.90 16.77
C LEU A 4 -1.87 -27.40 17.03
N ASN A 5 -1.66 -27.07 18.28
CA ASN A 5 -1.39 -25.75 18.80
C ASN A 5 0.13 -25.47 18.72
N PRO A 6 0.63 -24.52 17.93
CA PRO A 6 2.02 -24.11 18.02
C PRO A 6 2.16 -23.00 19.06
N ARG A 7 2.46 -23.41 20.29
CA ARG A 7 3.01 -22.51 21.31
C ARG A 7 4.48 -22.27 21.03
N GLY A 8 4.83 -20.99 20.94
CA GLY A 8 6.07 -20.47 21.46
C GLY A 8 7.27 -20.48 20.51
N PHE A 9 7.58 -19.30 19.99
CA PHE A 9 8.96 -18.83 19.93
C PHE A 9 8.95 -17.30 20.05
N GLY A 10 9.09 -16.85 21.29
CA GLY A 10 9.46 -15.47 21.57
C GLY A 10 10.92 -15.28 21.15
N LEU A 11 11.14 -14.53 20.10
CA LEU A 11 12.45 -14.00 19.77
C LEU A 11 12.55 -12.58 20.34
N LEU A 12 13.09 -12.50 21.55
CA LEU A 12 13.61 -11.28 22.14
C LEU A 12 14.82 -10.83 21.32
N CYS A 13 14.63 -9.91 20.37
CA CYS A 13 15.72 -9.12 19.85
C CYS A 13 16.04 -8.02 20.84
N ALA A 14 16.95 -8.35 21.77
CA ALA A 14 17.65 -7.35 22.57
C ALA A 14 18.52 -6.50 21.63
N SER A 15 18.06 -5.30 21.31
CA SER A 15 18.85 -4.26 20.67
C SER A 15 19.89 -3.77 21.68
N GLY A 16 21.06 -4.41 21.67
CA GLY A 16 22.24 -3.94 22.41
C GLY A 16 22.72 -2.62 21.82
N ALA A 17 22.42 -1.53 22.48
CA ALA A 17 23.11 -0.28 22.31
C ALA A 17 24.56 -0.46 22.79
N LEU A 18 25.46 -0.77 21.88
CA LEU A 18 26.91 -0.70 22.12
C LEU A 18 27.31 0.78 22.17
N ALA A 19 27.13 1.36 23.35
CA ALA A 19 27.86 2.57 23.75
C ALA A 19 29.31 2.16 23.96
N THR A 20 30.12 2.16 22.90
CA THR A 20 31.58 2.09 23.02
C THR A 20 32.07 3.41 23.58
N GLY A 21 32.07 3.48 24.91
CA GLY A 21 32.83 4.49 25.63
C GLY A 21 34.33 4.24 25.37
N LEU A 22 34.89 5.05 24.50
CA LEU A 22 36.36 5.19 24.41
C LEU A 22 36.87 5.81 25.71
N VAL A 23 37.25 4.96 26.64
CA VAL A 23 38.09 5.38 27.76
C VAL A 23 39.48 5.60 27.20
N LEU A 24 39.75 6.83 26.79
CA LEU A 24 41.11 7.31 26.56
C LEU A 24 41.79 7.43 27.92
N ALA A 25 42.43 6.36 28.38
CA ALA A 25 43.44 6.44 29.41
C ALA A 25 44.62 7.19 28.80
N GLY A 26 44.51 8.50 28.76
CA GLY A 26 45.60 9.38 28.37
C GLY A 26 46.63 9.42 29.47
N CYS A 27 47.86 8.95 29.15
CA CYS A 27 49.04 9.32 29.90
C CYS A 27 49.09 10.84 29.96
N ALA A 28 49.00 11.39 31.19
CA ALA A 28 49.13 12.80 31.44
C ALA A 28 50.58 13.25 31.24
N ASN A 29 50.95 13.48 29.97
CA ASN A 29 52.06 14.38 29.67
C ASN A 29 51.43 15.76 29.42
N THR A 30 51.67 16.66 30.33
CA THR A 30 51.33 18.08 30.17
C THR A 30 52.12 18.64 28.98
N VAL A 31 51.56 18.58 27.81
CA VAL A 31 52.01 19.32 26.64
C VAL A 31 51.40 20.71 26.75
N GLU A 32 52.22 21.70 27.20
CA GLU A 32 51.86 23.10 27.03
C GLU A 32 51.79 23.45 25.55
N GLY A 33 50.63 23.36 25.02
CA GLY A 33 50.28 23.76 23.66
C GLY A 33 48.78 23.89 23.54
N THR A 34 48.32 25.00 23.03
CA THR A 34 46.90 25.20 22.71
C THR A 34 46.55 24.20 21.58
N PRO A 35 45.64 23.25 21.78
CA PRO A 35 45.31 22.30 20.74
C PRO A 35 44.64 23.02 19.57
N THR A 36 45.42 23.27 18.53
CA THR A 36 44.88 23.84 17.29
C THR A 36 44.34 22.68 16.44
N ALA A 37 43.02 22.61 16.32
CA ALA A 37 42.40 21.61 15.48
C ALA A 37 42.90 21.76 14.00
N ASN A 38 43.44 20.70 13.44
CA ASN A 38 43.87 20.70 12.06
C ASN A 38 42.61 20.92 11.17
N GLN A 39 42.52 22.08 10.50
CA GLN A 39 41.37 22.46 9.72
C GLN A 39 41.06 21.46 8.59
N VAL A 40 42.07 20.76 8.07
CA VAL A 40 41.88 19.71 7.05
C VAL A 40 41.15 18.51 7.65
N GLN A 41 41.51 18.09 8.86
CA GLN A 41 40.85 16.98 9.55
C GLN A 41 39.40 17.36 9.97
N VAL A 42 39.18 18.60 10.38
CA VAL A 42 37.83 19.08 10.72
C VAL A 42 36.95 19.14 9.49
N SER A 43 37.50 19.56 8.33
CA SER A 43 36.72 19.60 7.08
C SER A 43 36.40 18.20 6.56
N SER A 44 37.32 17.25 6.62
CA SER A 44 37.07 15.86 6.22
C SER A 44 36.01 15.20 7.13
N TYR A 45 36.14 15.39 8.46
CA TYR A 45 35.13 14.88 9.39
C TYR A 45 33.72 15.45 9.14
N LYS A 46 33.63 16.75 8.86
CA LYS A 46 32.33 17.38 8.52
C LYS A 46 31.75 16.81 7.20
N ALA A 47 32.59 16.56 6.20
CA ALA A 47 32.17 15.96 4.95
C ALA A 47 31.67 14.52 5.15
N ASP A 48 32.40 13.72 5.92
CA ASP A 48 32.01 12.34 6.22
C ASP A 48 30.72 12.28 7.06
N ALA A 49 30.56 13.17 8.04
CA ALA A 49 29.34 13.29 8.83
C ALA A 49 28.13 13.70 7.96
N ALA A 50 28.33 14.66 7.04
CA ALA A 50 27.28 15.08 6.12
C ALA A 50 26.88 13.94 5.16
N THR A 51 27.85 13.18 4.63
CA THR A 51 27.61 12.02 3.77
C THR A 51 26.85 10.93 4.53
N SER A 52 27.24 10.64 5.76
CA SER A 52 26.57 9.65 6.61
C SER A 52 25.14 10.07 6.96
N ALA A 53 24.91 11.35 7.23
CA ALA A 53 23.57 11.89 7.50
C ALA A 53 22.67 11.83 6.24
N ALA A 54 23.23 12.13 5.06
CA ALA A 54 22.50 12.03 3.81
C ALA A 54 22.12 10.58 3.50
N ALA A 55 23.05 9.63 3.69
CA ALA A 55 22.78 8.20 3.50
C ALA A 55 21.70 7.69 4.46
N ALA A 56 21.75 8.10 5.74
CA ALA A 56 20.73 7.74 6.73
C ALA A 56 19.34 8.33 6.37
N SER A 57 19.31 9.56 5.87
CA SER A 57 18.06 10.18 5.39
C SER A 57 17.48 9.44 4.20
N SER A 58 18.29 9.10 3.20
CA SER A 58 17.87 8.34 2.02
C SER A 58 17.32 6.97 2.39
N SER A 59 17.99 6.27 3.33
CA SER A 59 17.53 4.96 3.83
C SER A 59 16.17 5.05 4.53
N LYS A 60 15.97 6.09 5.34
CA LYS A 60 14.66 6.32 6.01
C LYS A 60 13.54 6.60 5.00
N GLN A 61 13.81 7.42 3.99
CA GLN A 61 12.85 7.72 2.92
C GLN A 61 12.51 6.46 2.11
N ALA A 62 13.51 5.65 1.77
CA ALA A 62 13.29 4.39 1.06
C ALA A 62 12.42 3.42 1.88
N ALA A 63 12.69 3.31 3.19
CA ALA A 63 11.90 2.49 4.10
C ALA A 63 10.45 2.98 4.23
N ALA A 64 10.24 4.30 4.31
CA ALA A 64 8.90 4.90 4.36
C ALA A 64 8.11 4.61 3.08
N LYS A 65 8.74 4.76 1.90
CA LYS A 65 8.12 4.43 0.61
C LYS A 65 7.77 2.95 0.48
N ALA A 66 8.68 2.06 0.88
CA ALA A 66 8.43 0.62 0.87
C ALA A 66 7.27 0.24 1.80
N LYS A 67 7.23 0.84 2.98
CA LYS A 67 6.12 0.65 3.94
C LYS A 67 4.79 1.15 3.36
N ALA A 68 4.74 2.36 2.82
CA ALA A 68 3.54 2.94 2.23
C ALA A 68 3.01 2.07 1.09
N THR A 69 3.90 1.55 0.23
CA THR A 69 3.52 0.61 -0.83
C THR A 69 2.93 -0.67 -0.26
N SER A 70 3.57 -1.29 0.74
CA SER A 70 3.08 -2.51 1.38
C SER A 70 1.73 -2.31 2.07
N ASP A 71 1.57 -1.19 2.77
CA ASP A 71 0.33 -0.84 3.50
C ASP A 71 -0.87 -0.63 2.55
N ASN A 72 -0.64 -0.25 1.30
CA ASN A 72 -1.69 -0.15 0.28
C ASN A 72 -1.91 -1.49 -0.44
N CYS A 73 -0.86 -2.14 -0.87
CA CYS A 73 -0.93 -3.37 -1.67
C CYS A 73 -1.52 -4.56 -0.91
N GLY A 74 -1.20 -4.72 0.36
CA GLY A 74 -1.69 -5.82 1.20
C GLY A 74 -3.20 -5.81 1.38
N PRO A 75 -3.80 -4.71 1.89
CA PRO A 75 -5.25 -4.58 2.01
C PRO A 75 -5.96 -4.65 0.66
N PHE A 76 -5.42 -4.03 -0.38
CA PHE A 76 -6.01 -4.06 -1.73
C PHE A 76 -6.21 -5.49 -2.23
N ARG A 77 -5.21 -6.36 -2.08
CA ARG A 77 -5.34 -7.78 -2.47
C ARG A 77 -6.42 -8.53 -1.71
N LYS A 78 -6.67 -8.15 -0.46
CA LYS A 78 -7.69 -8.80 0.39
C LYS A 78 -9.11 -8.32 0.06
N THR A 79 -9.26 -7.04 -0.23
CA THR A 79 -10.58 -6.43 -0.44
C THR A 79 -11.12 -6.62 -1.85
N THR A 80 -10.24 -6.72 -2.86
CA THR A 80 -10.65 -6.89 -4.25
C THR A 80 -11.35 -8.21 -4.54
N GLY A 81 -11.17 -9.25 -3.73
CA GLY A 81 -11.91 -10.52 -3.87
C GLY A 81 -13.41 -10.35 -3.65
N ALA A 82 -13.79 -9.76 -2.52
CA ALA A 82 -15.19 -9.65 -2.13
C ALA A 82 -16.06 -8.84 -3.11
N GLN A 83 -15.52 -7.75 -3.69
CA GLN A 83 -16.27 -6.97 -4.68
C GLN A 83 -16.41 -7.70 -6.01
N VAL A 84 -15.36 -8.46 -6.42
CA VAL A 84 -15.43 -9.31 -7.63
C VAL A 84 -16.50 -10.38 -7.45
N ASP A 85 -16.55 -11.01 -6.28
CA ASP A 85 -17.57 -12.02 -5.97
C ASP A 85 -18.98 -11.43 -6.04
N ARG A 86 -19.20 -10.24 -5.46
CA ARG A 86 -20.50 -9.55 -5.52
C ARG A 86 -20.89 -9.15 -6.95
N TYR A 87 -19.92 -8.70 -7.73
CA TYR A 87 -20.17 -8.38 -9.13
C TYR A 87 -20.53 -9.64 -9.94
N ASN A 88 -19.82 -10.75 -9.75
CA ASN A 88 -20.11 -12.01 -10.43
C ASN A 88 -21.48 -12.57 -10.00
N GLU A 89 -21.83 -12.53 -8.71
CA GLU A 89 -23.17 -12.90 -8.23
C GLU A 89 -24.30 -12.09 -8.90
N PHE A 90 -24.04 -10.82 -9.18
CA PHE A 90 -24.98 -9.97 -9.91
C PHE A 90 -25.09 -10.40 -11.38
N VAL A 91 -23.97 -10.63 -12.08
CA VAL A 91 -23.96 -11.08 -13.47
C VAL A 91 -24.68 -12.41 -13.61
N ASP A 92 -24.37 -13.38 -12.76
CA ASP A 92 -25.00 -14.70 -12.76
C ASP A 92 -26.52 -14.59 -12.55
N ALA A 93 -26.95 -13.75 -11.60
CA ALA A 93 -28.38 -13.55 -11.36
C ALA A 93 -29.09 -12.79 -12.49
N HIS A 94 -28.39 -11.83 -13.12
CA HIS A 94 -28.94 -11.10 -14.26
C HIS A 94 -29.23 -12.04 -15.43
N ASP A 95 -28.31 -12.95 -15.74
CA ASP A 95 -28.41 -13.88 -16.85
C ASP A 95 -29.35 -15.06 -16.58
N ALA A 96 -29.59 -15.38 -15.30
CA ALA A 96 -30.49 -16.47 -14.92
C ALA A 96 -31.95 -16.13 -15.23
N GLY A 97 -32.66 -17.07 -15.90
CA GLY A 97 -34.06 -16.92 -16.27
C GLY A 97 -35.05 -17.12 -15.11
N ASP A 98 -34.64 -17.85 -14.07
CA ASP A 98 -35.47 -18.28 -12.95
C ASP A 98 -35.33 -17.42 -11.68
N VAL A 99 -34.45 -16.41 -11.69
CA VAL A 99 -34.25 -15.47 -10.58
C VAL A 99 -35.31 -14.36 -10.62
N SER A 100 -35.92 -14.07 -9.47
CA SER A 100 -36.93 -13.02 -9.35
C SER A 100 -36.32 -11.63 -9.66
N VAL A 101 -37.18 -10.70 -10.14
CA VAL A 101 -36.75 -9.32 -10.39
C VAL A 101 -36.27 -8.64 -9.09
N ALA A 102 -36.90 -8.94 -7.96
CA ALA A 102 -36.50 -8.42 -6.66
C ALA A 102 -35.09 -8.87 -6.27
N ASP A 103 -34.77 -10.15 -6.46
CA ASP A 103 -33.45 -10.69 -6.17
C ASP A 103 -32.38 -10.16 -7.12
N LYS A 104 -32.71 -10.03 -8.42
CA LYS A 104 -31.81 -9.38 -9.40
C LYS A 104 -31.46 -7.95 -8.98
N ASN A 105 -32.46 -7.18 -8.56
CA ASN A 105 -32.25 -5.81 -8.09
C ASN A 105 -31.40 -5.78 -6.81
N ALA A 106 -31.68 -6.66 -5.84
CA ALA A 106 -30.90 -6.73 -4.60
C ALA A 106 -29.42 -7.05 -4.88
N LYS A 107 -29.13 -8.00 -5.78
CA LYS A 107 -27.74 -8.33 -6.18
C LYS A 107 -27.07 -7.21 -6.96
N ARG A 108 -27.80 -6.52 -7.84
CA ARG A 108 -27.33 -5.31 -8.53
C ARG A 108 -26.90 -4.24 -7.55
N ASP A 109 -27.75 -3.93 -6.59
CA ASP A 109 -27.50 -2.87 -5.62
C ASP A 109 -26.33 -3.24 -4.69
N ALA A 110 -26.25 -4.51 -4.27
CA ALA A 110 -25.13 -5.03 -3.49
C ALA A 110 -23.79 -4.96 -4.26
N ALA A 111 -23.77 -5.31 -5.54
CA ALA A 111 -22.60 -5.23 -6.39
C ALA A 111 -22.14 -3.78 -6.57
N ALA A 112 -23.06 -2.87 -6.88
CA ALA A 112 -22.74 -1.45 -7.03
C ALA A 112 -22.21 -0.85 -5.72
N GLN A 113 -22.79 -1.20 -4.59
CA GLN A 113 -22.32 -0.73 -3.28
C GLN A 113 -20.93 -1.27 -2.97
N ALA A 114 -20.65 -2.56 -3.21
CA ALA A 114 -19.35 -3.14 -2.97
C ALA A 114 -18.24 -2.48 -3.81
N LEU A 115 -18.53 -2.12 -5.06
CA LEU A 115 -17.60 -1.40 -5.94
C LEU A 115 -17.33 0.02 -5.43
N GLU A 116 -18.34 0.73 -4.96
CA GLU A 116 -18.16 2.08 -4.38
C GLU A 116 -17.38 2.05 -3.08
N ASP A 117 -17.65 1.09 -2.20
CA ASP A 117 -16.96 0.97 -0.92
C ASP A 117 -15.49 0.60 -1.13
N ALA A 118 -15.21 -0.25 -2.12
CA ALA A 118 -13.85 -0.53 -2.53
C ALA A 118 -13.11 0.71 -3.05
N ALA A 119 -13.76 1.51 -3.90
CA ALA A 119 -13.20 2.76 -4.41
C ALA A 119 -12.88 3.74 -3.28
N LYS A 120 -13.83 3.95 -2.36
CA LYS A 120 -13.63 4.81 -1.17
C LYS A 120 -12.49 4.33 -0.28
N THR A 121 -12.41 3.01 -0.05
CA THR A 121 -11.35 2.41 0.76
C THR A 121 -9.98 2.66 0.14
N VAL A 122 -9.84 2.44 -1.16
CA VAL A 122 -8.60 2.67 -1.90
C VAL A 122 -8.18 4.14 -1.84
N GLU A 123 -9.09 5.08 -2.07
CA GLU A 123 -8.79 6.52 -1.99
C GLU A 123 -8.37 6.95 -0.59
N ALA A 124 -9.06 6.45 0.44
CA ALA A 124 -8.69 6.74 1.83
C ALA A 124 -7.27 6.25 2.15
N GLN A 125 -6.89 5.06 1.67
CA GLN A 125 -5.56 4.50 1.84
C GLN A 125 -4.49 5.33 1.12
N VAL A 126 -4.72 5.71 -0.13
CA VAL A 126 -3.81 6.58 -0.90
C VAL A 126 -3.63 7.92 -0.20
N THR A 127 -4.73 8.53 0.25
CA THR A 127 -4.70 9.80 0.98
C THR A 127 -3.92 9.69 2.29
N ALA A 128 -4.11 8.61 3.05
CA ALA A 128 -3.42 8.38 4.32
C ALA A 128 -1.92 8.16 4.14
N SER A 129 -1.49 7.61 3.01
CA SER A 129 -0.08 7.38 2.70
C SER A 129 0.66 8.66 2.28
N GLY A 130 -0.06 9.67 1.80
CA GLY A 130 0.50 10.98 1.45
C GLY A 130 1.71 10.89 0.51
N PRO A 131 2.77 11.68 0.77
CA PRO A 131 3.96 11.73 -0.10
C PRO A 131 4.86 10.50 -0.01
N ASP A 132 4.63 9.61 0.94
CA ASP A 132 5.43 8.39 1.08
C ASP A 132 5.05 7.32 0.04
N LEU A 133 3.83 7.36 -0.51
CA LEU A 133 3.46 6.51 -1.63
C LEU A 133 4.01 7.08 -2.94
N ALA A 134 4.73 6.25 -3.71
CA ALA A 134 5.27 6.68 -4.99
C ALA A 134 4.14 7.19 -5.92
N PRO A 135 4.30 8.35 -6.58
CA PRO A 135 3.23 8.98 -7.37
C PRO A 135 2.65 8.06 -8.45
N GLU A 136 3.51 7.26 -9.10
CA GLU A 136 3.10 6.30 -10.13
C GLU A 136 2.26 5.15 -9.57
N VAL A 137 2.50 4.76 -8.32
CA VAL A 137 1.70 3.74 -7.61
C VAL A 137 0.38 4.36 -7.16
N ALA A 138 0.43 5.56 -6.56
CA ALA A 138 -0.77 6.30 -6.15
C ALA A 138 -1.74 6.52 -7.33
N GLN A 139 -1.20 6.85 -8.52
CA GLN A 139 -2.02 7.04 -9.73
C GLN A 139 -2.75 5.77 -10.12
N LYS A 140 -2.08 4.60 -10.09
CA LYS A 140 -2.73 3.31 -10.42
C LYS A 140 -3.87 2.97 -9.48
N PHE A 141 -3.72 3.24 -8.19
CA PHE A 141 -4.81 3.08 -7.22
C PHE A 141 -5.97 4.04 -7.49
N THR A 142 -5.67 5.29 -7.84
CA THR A 142 -6.68 6.31 -8.18
C THR A 142 -7.44 5.93 -9.46
N ASP A 143 -6.73 5.46 -10.47
CA ASP A 143 -7.34 4.98 -11.73
C ASP A 143 -8.27 3.81 -11.49
N TYR A 144 -7.86 2.86 -10.63
CA TYR A 144 -8.70 1.75 -10.22
C TYR A 144 -9.96 2.22 -9.47
N ALA A 145 -9.81 3.14 -8.51
CA ALA A 145 -10.96 3.67 -7.77
C ALA A 145 -11.97 4.38 -8.69
N SER A 146 -11.47 5.14 -9.67
CA SER A 146 -12.31 5.77 -10.70
C SER A 146 -13.04 4.72 -11.55
N ALA A 147 -12.32 3.71 -12.05
CA ALA A 147 -12.91 2.64 -12.85
C ALA A 147 -13.97 1.84 -12.07
N ALA A 148 -13.73 1.56 -10.78
CA ALA A 148 -14.68 0.88 -9.93
C ALA A 148 -15.99 1.68 -9.73
N ARG A 149 -15.90 3.02 -9.62
CA ARG A 149 -17.10 3.89 -9.58
C ARG A 149 -17.84 3.93 -10.91
N ASP A 150 -17.13 3.99 -12.03
CA ASP A 150 -17.73 3.96 -13.36
C ASP A 150 -18.50 2.65 -13.55
N LEU A 151 -17.92 1.51 -13.11
CA LEU A 151 -18.60 0.22 -13.13
C LEU A 151 -19.82 0.20 -12.20
N ALA A 152 -19.70 0.72 -10.97
CA ALA A 152 -20.83 0.82 -10.05
C ALA A 152 -22.00 1.63 -10.64
N ALA A 153 -21.69 2.72 -11.32
CA ALA A 153 -22.69 3.54 -12.00
C ALA A 153 -23.34 2.79 -13.17
N SER A 154 -22.56 2.02 -13.94
CA SER A 154 -23.08 1.20 -15.04
C SER A 154 -23.96 0.06 -14.53
N VAL A 155 -23.55 -0.60 -13.43
CA VAL A 155 -24.37 -1.64 -12.74
C VAL A 155 -25.71 -1.08 -12.31
N ARG A 156 -25.76 0.11 -11.69
CA ARG A 156 -27.04 0.72 -11.24
C ARG A 156 -27.97 1.09 -12.39
N LYS A 157 -27.42 1.45 -13.53
CA LYS A 157 -28.21 1.84 -14.71
C LYS A 157 -28.75 0.64 -15.48
N LEU A 158 -28.24 -0.57 -15.22
CA LEU A 158 -28.65 -1.75 -15.95
C LEU A 158 -30.09 -2.13 -15.58
N THR A 159 -30.94 -2.21 -16.59
CA THR A 159 -32.32 -2.71 -16.52
C THR A 159 -32.48 -3.87 -17.48
N THR A 160 -33.57 -4.60 -17.41
CA THR A 160 -33.86 -5.74 -18.28
C THR A 160 -33.76 -5.42 -19.78
N ASN A 161 -34.02 -4.17 -20.16
CA ASN A 161 -34.01 -3.73 -21.56
C ASN A 161 -32.81 -2.85 -21.94
N SER A 162 -31.82 -2.69 -21.05
CA SER A 162 -30.64 -1.90 -21.32
C SER A 162 -29.62 -2.68 -22.14
N SER A 163 -28.84 -1.98 -22.99
CA SER A 163 -27.63 -2.57 -23.57
C SER A 163 -26.64 -2.90 -22.46
N VAL A 164 -26.03 -4.07 -22.53
CA VAL A 164 -24.95 -4.51 -21.62
C VAL A 164 -23.57 -3.98 -22.04
N GLU A 165 -23.44 -3.36 -23.20
CA GLU A 165 -22.19 -2.86 -23.75
C GLU A 165 -21.48 -1.86 -22.79
N PRO A 166 -22.15 -0.83 -22.24
CA PRO A 166 -21.51 0.08 -21.27
C PRO A 166 -21.05 -0.62 -19.98
N LEU A 167 -21.74 -1.69 -19.59
CA LEU A 167 -21.34 -2.51 -18.44
C LEU A 167 -20.07 -3.29 -18.73
N ASN A 168 -19.99 -3.91 -19.92
CA ASN A 168 -18.83 -4.66 -20.36
C ASN A 168 -17.58 -3.75 -20.47
N ASP A 169 -17.71 -2.59 -21.08
CA ASP A 169 -16.64 -1.61 -21.21
C ASP A 169 -16.11 -1.16 -19.84
N ALA A 170 -17.00 -0.85 -18.91
CA ALA A 170 -16.64 -0.49 -17.55
C ALA A 170 -15.97 -1.66 -16.80
N SER A 171 -16.43 -2.89 -17.00
CA SER A 171 -15.83 -4.10 -16.42
C SER A 171 -14.41 -4.35 -16.97
N HIS A 172 -14.21 -4.20 -18.28
CA HIS A 172 -12.87 -4.28 -18.87
C HIS A 172 -11.93 -3.24 -18.28
N LYS A 173 -12.36 -1.99 -18.13
CA LYS A 173 -11.56 -0.92 -17.52
C LYS A 173 -11.17 -1.24 -16.08
N VAL A 174 -12.08 -1.81 -15.28
CA VAL A 174 -11.74 -2.26 -13.92
C VAL A 174 -10.69 -3.35 -13.95
N ASN A 175 -10.82 -4.35 -14.83
CA ASN A 175 -9.84 -5.44 -14.95
C ASN A 175 -8.45 -4.94 -15.37
N ASP A 176 -8.38 -3.99 -16.29
CA ASP A 176 -7.13 -3.38 -16.76
C ASP A 176 -6.44 -2.61 -15.62
N THR A 177 -7.21 -1.76 -14.92
CA THR A 177 -6.67 -0.99 -13.79
C THR A 177 -6.31 -1.88 -12.61
N LEU A 178 -7.08 -2.94 -12.31
CA LEU A 178 -6.77 -3.96 -11.32
C LEU A 178 -5.44 -4.65 -11.63
N THR A 179 -5.23 -5.01 -12.90
CA THR A 179 -3.99 -5.61 -13.36
C THR A 179 -2.82 -4.64 -13.23
N ALA A 180 -3.02 -3.36 -13.57
CA ALA A 180 -2.00 -2.32 -13.41
C ALA A 180 -1.58 -2.13 -11.94
N VAL A 181 -2.53 -2.16 -11.00
CA VAL A 181 -2.23 -2.10 -9.56
C VAL A 181 -1.48 -3.36 -9.11
N ARG A 182 -1.93 -4.55 -9.52
CA ARG A 182 -1.26 -5.82 -9.16
C ARG A 182 0.19 -5.86 -9.64
N ASN A 183 0.47 -5.36 -10.83
CA ASN A 183 1.82 -5.29 -11.39
C ASN A 183 2.71 -4.25 -10.68
N ALA A 184 2.13 -3.22 -10.11
CA ALA A 184 2.85 -2.21 -9.32
C ALA A 184 3.08 -2.65 -7.87
N CYS A 185 2.35 -3.64 -7.39
CA CYS A 185 2.45 -4.15 -6.05
C CYS A 185 3.43 -5.32 -6.00
N PRO A 186 4.51 -5.24 -5.21
CA PRO A 186 5.45 -6.35 -5.03
C PRO A 186 4.73 -7.59 -4.49
N ALA A 187 5.22 -8.76 -4.86
CA ALA A 187 4.66 -10.05 -4.44
C ALA A 187 4.82 -10.28 -2.93
#